data_6a610fe647e6e0d8bf8b8ab35d1eaad5
#
_entry.id   6a610fe647e6e0d8bf8b8ab35d1eaad5
#
_cell.length_a   1.000
_cell.length_b   1.000
_cell.length_c   1.000
_cell.angle_alpha   90.00
_cell.angle_beta   90.00
_cell.angle_gamma   90.00
#
_symmetry.space_group_name_H-M   'P 1'
#
loop_
_entity.id
_entity.type
_entity.pdbx_description
1 polymer ?
#
loop_
_entity_poly.entity_id
_entity_poly.type
_entity_poly.pdbx_seq_one_letter_code
_entity_poly.pdbx_strand_id
1 'polypeptide(L)'
;NGATIFGYQVKDPGNFGVVEFDKQNQVISIEEKPTQPKSNYAVTGLYFYDNQVVEMAKKVKPSARGELEITTINQLYLNQGTLQVEQLGRGFAWLDTGTHETLLAASQFVETIETRQGYKIACLEEIAFNNGWLTESQLMTLSASLSNNSSYGQYLMNMLK
;
A
#
# COMPACT_ATOMS: atom_id res chain seq x y z
N ASN A 1 2.33 -6.44 19.04
CA ASN A 1 1.74 -7.73 18.64
C ASN A 1 0.36 -7.44 18.06
N GLY A 2 -0.02 -8.17 17.00
CA GLY A 2 -1.28 -8.00 16.29
C GLY A 2 -1.09 -7.68 14.82
N ALA A 3 -2.11 -7.06 14.21
CA ALA A 3 -2.10 -6.63 12.83
C ALA A 3 -2.40 -5.14 12.71
N THR A 4 -1.73 -4.48 11.78
CA THR A 4 -2.08 -3.13 11.34
C THR A 4 -2.37 -3.16 9.84
N ILE A 5 -3.53 -2.68 9.45
CA ILE A 5 -3.95 -2.53 8.06
C ILE A 5 -4.32 -1.07 7.80
N PHE A 6 -4.51 -0.70 6.54
CA PHE A 6 -4.78 0.69 6.16
C PHE A 6 -6.10 0.79 5.43
N GLY A 7 -6.96 1.71 5.89
CA GLY A 7 -8.22 2.06 5.28
C GLY A 7 -8.11 3.36 4.48
N TYR A 8 -8.59 3.36 3.26
CA TYR A 8 -8.65 4.52 2.39
C TYR A 8 -10.07 4.80 1.95
N GLN A 9 -10.51 6.05 2.06
CA GLN A 9 -11.84 6.44 1.66
C GLN A 9 -11.96 6.46 0.14
N VAL A 10 -12.88 5.66 -0.40
CA VAL A 10 -13.17 5.54 -1.83
C VAL A 10 -14.64 5.83 -2.13
N LYS A 11 -14.93 6.14 -3.39
CA LYS A 11 -16.30 6.36 -3.83
C LYS A 11 -17.10 5.05 -3.94
N ASP A 12 -16.46 4.02 -4.50
CA ASP A 12 -17.09 2.74 -4.83
C ASP A 12 -16.35 1.58 -4.11
N PRO A 13 -16.65 1.30 -2.83
CA PRO A 13 -15.88 0.35 -2.02
C PRO A 13 -16.18 -1.12 -2.30
N GLY A 14 -17.24 -1.45 -3.02
CA GLY A 14 -17.72 -2.82 -3.22
C GLY A 14 -16.77 -3.78 -3.93
N ASN A 15 -15.68 -3.28 -4.52
CA ASN A 15 -14.65 -4.09 -5.16
C ASN A 15 -13.47 -4.47 -4.25
N PHE A 16 -13.51 -4.02 -3.00
CA PHE A 16 -12.42 -4.14 -2.03
C PHE A 16 -12.89 -4.82 -0.75
N GLY A 17 -11.95 -5.19 0.10
CA GLY A 17 -12.25 -5.40 1.51
C GLY A 17 -12.73 -4.08 2.13
N VAL A 18 -13.82 -4.10 2.86
CA VAL A 18 -14.43 -2.89 3.45
C VAL A 18 -14.40 -2.98 4.97
N VAL A 19 -13.87 -1.95 5.62
CA VAL A 19 -13.90 -1.83 7.10
C VAL A 19 -15.02 -0.91 7.54
N GLU A 20 -15.68 -1.29 8.62
CA GLU A 20 -16.68 -0.48 9.31
C GLU A 20 -16.12 -0.02 10.67
N PHE A 21 -16.40 1.23 11.01
CA PHE A 21 -15.99 1.85 12.28
C PHE A 21 -17.20 2.23 13.11
N ASP A 22 -17.05 2.17 14.41
CA ASP A 22 -18.02 2.74 15.36
C ASP A 22 -17.82 4.26 15.52
N LYS A 23 -18.61 4.88 16.40
CA LYS A 23 -18.56 6.31 16.70
C LYS A 23 -17.27 6.73 17.42
N GLN A 24 -16.55 5.79 18.00
CA GLN A 24 -15.27 5.98 18.66
C GLN A 24 -14.09 5.68 17.75
N ASN A 25 -14.36 5.49 16.42
CA ASN A 25 -13.38 5.15 15.40
C ASN A 25 -12.68 3.79 15.62
N GLN A 26 -13.34 2.87 16.32
CA GLN A 26 -12.87 1.50 16.47
C GLN A 26 -13.44 0.62 15.36
N VAL A 27 -12.64 -0.30 14.85
CA VAL A 27 -13.07 -1.26 13.84
C VAL A 27 -14.05 -2.25 14.46
N ILE A 28 -15.22 -2.39 13.84
CA ILE A 28 -16.27 -3.30 14.29
C ILE A 28 -16.58 -4.41 13.29
N SER A 29 -16.29 -4.21 12.00
CA SER A 29 -16.42 -5.27 11.01
C SER A 29 -15.46 -5.06 9.85
N ILE A 30 -15.16 -6.16 9.15
CA ILE A 30 -14.43 -6.17 7.88
C ILE A 30 -15.09 -7.21 6.97
N GLU A 31 -15.36 -6.86 5.71
CA GLU A 31 -16.05 -7.71 4.75
C GLU A 31 -15.38 -7.64 3.39
N GLU A 32 -15.16 -8.78 2.75
CA GLU A 32 -14.56 -8.87 1.41
C GLU A 32 -15.61 -8.62 0.34
N LYS A 33 -15.39 -7.60 -0.49
CA LYS A 33 -16.22 -7.26 -1.66
C LYS A 33 -17.73 -7.33 -1.38
N PRO A 34 -18.20 -6.59 -0.37
CA PRO A 34 -19.62 -6.65 0.00
C PRO A 34 -20.52 -6.10 -1.09
N THR A 35 -21.67 -6.74 -1.32
CA THR A 35 -22.69 -6.22 -2.23
C THR A 35 -23.37 -4.96 -1.69
N GLN A 36 -23.39 -4.80 -0.37
CA GLN A 36 -23.88 -3.62 0.34
C GLN A 36 -22.84 -3.14 1.34
N PRO A 37 -21.87 -2.32 0.90
CA PRO A 37 -20.82 -1.82 1.77
C PRO A 37 -21.37 -1.02 2.95
N LYS A 38 -20.88 -1.29 4.15
CA LYS A 38 -21.29 -0.58 5.39
C LYS A 38 -20.55 0.73 5.60
N SER A 39 -19.47 0.94 4.87
CA SER A 39 -18.69 2.16 4.87
C SER A 39 -18.04 2.42 3.51
N ASN A 40 -17.41 3.59 3.36
CA ASN A 40 -16.61 3.93 2.18
C ASN A 40 -15.10 3.69 2.39
N TYR A 41 -14.70 2.96 3.43
CA TYR A 41 -13.31 2.67 3.70
C TYR A 41 -12.89 1.33 3.13
N ALA A 42 -12.18 1.38 2.00
CA ALA A 42 -11.54 0.21 1.39
C ALA A 42 -10.23 -0.12 2.12
N VAL A 43 -9.97 -1.41 2.32
CA VAL A 43 -8.68 -1.89 2.81
C VAL A 43 -7.67 -1.84 1.66
N THR A 44 -6.55 -1.17 1.89
CA THR A 44 -5.46 -1.11 0.91
C THR A 44 -4.66 -2.40 0.87
N GLY A 45 -3.74 -2.55 -0.09
CA GLY A 45 -2.85 -3.73 -0.20
C GLY A 45 -1.62 -3.68 0.71
N LEU A 46 -1.63 -2.87 1.77
CA LEU A 46 -0.52 -2.74 2.72
C LEU A 46 -0.93 -3.31 4.09
N TYR A 47 -0.13 -4.27 4.57
CA TYR A 47 -0.42 -5.00 5.79
C TYR A 47 0.84 -5.19 6.63
N PHE A 48 0.72 -5.02 7.94
CA PHE A 48 1.76 -5.37 8.92
C PHE A 48 1.18 -6.40 9.88
N TYR A 49 1.81 -7.54 9.97
CA TYR A 49 1.40 -8.64 10.82
C TYR A 49 2.52 -9.10 11.74
N ASP A 50 2.16 -9.55 12.93
CA ASP A 50 3.09 -10.30 13.76
C ASP A 50 3.23 -11.76 13.27
N ASN A 51 4.12 -12.53 13.87
CA ASN A 51 4.41 -13.91 13.44
C ASN A 51 3.24 -14.89 13.50
N GLN A 52 2.16 -14.56 14.20
CA GLN A 52 0.97 -15.42 14.25
C GLN A 52 0.33 -15.58 12.87
N VAL A 53 0.53 -14.60 11.96
CA VAL A 53 -0.02 -14.61 10.60
C VAL A 53 0.34 -15.90 9.85
N VAL A 54 1.54 -16.46 10.06
CA VAL A 54 2.00 -17.68 9.39
C VAL A 54 1.09 -18.86 9.71
N GLU A 55 0.75 -19.04 10.98
CA GLU A 55 -0.13 -20.14 11.42
C GLU A 55 -1.61 -19.87 11.10
N MET A 56 -2.02 -18.61 11.06
CA MET A 56 -3.36 -18.23 10.62
C MET A 56 -3.52 -18.49 9.11
N ALA A 57 -2.56 -18.09 8.29
CA ALA A 57 -2.60 -18.27 6.84
C ALA A 57 -2.73 -19.74 6.43
N LYS A 58 -2.05 -20.66 7.14
CA LYS A 58 -2.15 -22.11 6.88
C LYS A 58 -3.57 -22.67 7.10
N LYS A 59 -4.39 -21.99 7.89
CA LYS A 59 -5.76 -22.40 8.25
C LYS A 59 -6.84 -21.73 7.40
N VAL A 60 -6.50 -20.75 6.59
CA VAL A 60 -7.44 -20.07 5.71
C VAL A 60 -8.00 -21.07 4.69
N LYS A 61 -9.30 -21.05 4.54
CA LYS A 61 -10.02 -21.87 3.54
C LYS A 61 -10.55 -20.96 2.44
N PRO A 62 -10.72 -21.47 1.23
CA PRO A 62 -11.35 -20.70 0.16
C PRO A 62 -12.71 -20.17 0.59
N SER A 63 -13.00 -18.93 0.22
CA SER A 63 -14.29 -18.26 0.41
C SER A 63 -15.36 -18.87 -0.52
N ALA A 64 -16.59 -18.36 -0.43
CA ALA A 64 -17.65 -18.71 -1.37
C ALA A 64 -17.31 -18.34 -2.83
N ARG A 65 -16.31 -17.45 -3.05
CA ARG A 65 -15.75 -17.09 -4.35
C ARG A 65 -14.68 -18.06 -4.86
N GLY A 66 -14.29 -19.06 -4.04
CA GLY A 66 -13.22 -20.01 -4.35
C GLY A 66 -11.80 -19.46 -4.15
N GLU A 67 -11.65 -18.28 -3.54
CA GLU A 67 -10.35 -17.61 -3.34
C GLU A 67 -9.94 -17.67 -1.86
N LEU A 68 -8.61 -17.71 -1.60
CA LEU A 68 -8.03 -17.52 -0.28
C LEU A 68 -7.97 -16.01 0.00
N GLU A 69 -8.84 -15.53 0.88
CA GLU A 69 -8.98 -14.09 1.12
C GLU A 69 -8.08 -13.61 2.26
N ILE A 70 -7.32 -12.53 2.01
CA ILE A 70 -6.56 -11.84 3.06
C ILE A 70 -7.49 -11.28 4.14
N THR A 71 -8.70 -10.90 3.76
CA THR A 71 -9.74 -10.41 4.66
C THR A 71 -10.09 -11.43 5.74
N THR A 72 -9.98 -12.74 5.47
CA THR A 72 -10.16 -13.79 6.48
C THR A 72 -9.10 -13.68 7.59
N ILE A 73 -7.85 -13.40 7.24
CA ILE A 73 -6.77 -13.20 8.21
C ILE A 73 -7.06 -11.94 9.05
N ASN A 74 -7.42 -10.84 8.41
CA ASN A 74 -7.78 -9.60 9.11
C ASN A 74 -8.96 -9.81 10.08
N GLN A 75 -9.96 -10.62 9.67
CA GLN A 75 -11.09 -10.97 10.53
C GLN A 75 -10.64 -11.80 11.76
N LEU A 76 -9.65 -12.68 11.63
CA LEU A 76 -9.10 -13.42 12.76
C LEU A 76 -8.44 -12.47 13.77
N TYR A 77 -7.66 -11.50 13.33
CA TYR A 77 -7.09 -10.47 14.20
C TYR A 77 -8.16 -9.56 14.82
N LEU A 78 -9.20 -9.22 14.08
CA LEU A 78 -10.33 -8.45 14.63
C LEU A 78 -11.05 -9.22 15.74
N ASN A 79 -11.31 -10.51 15.53
CA ASN A 79 -11.94 -11.37 16.53
C ASN A 79 -11.10 -11.55 17.80
N GLN A 80 -9.77 -11.43 17.68
CA GLN A 80 -8.85 -11.44 18.83
C GLN A 80 -8.74 -10.07 19.53
N GLY A 81 -9.32 -9.01 18.96
CA GLY A 81 -9.18 -7.64 19.45
C GLY A 81 -7.79 -7.06 19.24
N THR A 82 -7.03 -7.57 18.25
CA THR A 82 -5.66 -7.18 17.97
C THR A 82 -5.46 -6.63 16.55
N LEU A 83 -6.56 -6.31 15.85
CA LEU A 83 -6.53 -5.59 14.58
C LEU A 83 -6.56 -4.09 14.82
N GLN A 84 -5.60 -3.37 14.24
CA GLN A 84 -5.59 -1.91 14.14
C GLN A 84 -5.81 -1.51 12.69
N VAL A 85 -6.57 -0.44 12.48
CA VAL A 85 -6.78 0.15 11.15
C VAL A 85 -6.38 1.61 11.17
N GLU A 86 -5.34 1.93 10.41
CA GLU A 86 -4.89 3.30 10.19
C GLU A 86 -5.64 3.89 9.00
N GLN A 87 -6.29 5.03 9.20
CA GLN A 87 -7.01 5.72 8.14
C GLN A 87 -6.08 6.65 7.38
N LEU A 88 -5.87 6.36 6.10
CA LEU A 88 -5.12 7.23 5.20
C LEU A 88 -5.96 8.48 4.89
N GLY A 89 -5.46 9.64 5.29
CA GLY A 89 -6.14 10.91 5.12
C GLY A 89 -5.99 11.49 3.69
N ARG A 90 -6.46 12.73 3.52
CA ARG A 90 -6.51 13.42 2.21
C ARG A 90 -5.15 13.68 1.57
N GLY A 91 -4.06 13.59 2.32
CA GLY A 91 -2.69 13.76 1.81
C GLY A 91 -2.12 12.52 1.11
N PHE A 92 -2.85 11.40 1.16
CA PHE A 92 -2.46 10.15 0.51
C PHE A 92 -3.18 9.99 -0.83
N ALA A 93 -2.51 9.37 -1.79
CA ALA A 93 -3.13 8.85 -3.01
C ALA A 93 -2.92 7.34 -3.02
N TRP A 94 -4.00 6.60 -2.93
CA TRP A 94 -4.00 5.15 -3.11
C TRP A 94 -4.66 4.83 -4.45
N LEU A 95 -3.94 4.09 -5.27
CA LEU A 95 -4.35 3.73 -6.62
C LEU A 95 -4.30 2.22 -6.76
N ASP A 96 -5.44 1.61 -7.03
CA ASP A 96 -5.51 0.21 -7.44
C ASP A 96 -5.02 0.06 -8.88
N THR A 97 -4.39 -1.06 -9.20
CA THR A 97 -3.85 -1.36 -10.53
C THR A 97 -4.36 -2.69 -11.09
N GLY A 98 -5.54 -3.12 -10.62
CA GLY A 98 -6.13 -4.42 -10.95
C GLY A 98 -6.72 -4.52 -12.36
N THR A 99 -6.95 -3.40 -13.05
CA THR A 99 -7.43 -3.36 -14.43
C THR A 99 -6.50 -2.53 -15.32
N HIS A 100 -6.65 -2.65 -16.65
CA HIS A 100 -5.87 -1.82 -17.58
C HIS A 100 -6.16 -0.33 -17.40
N GLU A 101 -7.39 0.03 -17.11
CA GLU A 101 -7.83 1.41 -16.88
C GLU A 101 -7.22 1.99 -15.61
N THR A 102 -7.25 1.23 -14.49
CA THR A 102 -6.70 1.68 -13.22
C THR A 102 -5.17 1.73 -13.25
N LEU A 103 -4.52 0.80 -13.97
CA LEU A 103 -3.07 0.83 -14.19
C LEU A 103 -2.66 2.07 -15.00
N LEU A 104 -3.40 2.42 -16.06
CA LEU A 104 -3.16 3.62 -16.85
C LEU A 104 -3.33 4.88 -16.00
N ALA A 105 -4.39 4.96 -15.21
CA ALA A 105 -4.63 6.09 -14.32
C ALA A 105 -3.51 6.26 -13.29
N ALA A 106 -3.03 5.16 -12.70
CA ALA A 106 -1.89 5.18 -11.79
C ALA A 106 -0.60 5.68 -12.48
N SER A 107 -0.33 5.21 -13.71
CA SER A 107 0.83 5.64 -14.50
C SER A 107 0.78 7.13 -14.81
N GLN A 108 -0.37 7.66 -15.20
CA GLN A 108 -0.58 9.08 -15.46
C GLN A 108 -0.43 9.94 -14.20
N PHE A 109 -0.91 9.44 -13.05
CA PHE A 109 -0.73 10.11 -11.77
C PHE A 109 0.76 10.23 -11.42
N VAL A 110 1.50 9.11 -11.49
CA VAL A 110 2.95 9.08 -11.21
C VAL A 110 3.69 10.03 -12.15
N GLU A 111 3.43 9.94 -13.46
CA GLU A 111 4.04 10.82 -14.48
C GLU A 111 3.81 12.30 -14.17
N THR A 112 2.57 12.67 -13.84
CA THR A 112 2.21 14.05 -13.53
C THR A 112 2.97 14.56 -12.30
N ILE A 113 3.04 13.79 -11.23
CA ILE A 113 3.76 14.18 -10.01
C ILE A 113 5.26 14.31 -10.28
N GLU A 114 5.88 13.31 -10.91
CA GLU A 114 7.31 13.33 -11.22
C GLU A 114 7.69 14.49 -12.14
N THR A 115 6.89 14.74 -13.17
CA THR A 115 7.14 15.84 -14.11
C THR A 115 7.00 17.20 -13.47
N ARG A 116 6.00 17.38 -12.59
CA ARG A 116 5.73 18.67 -11.93
C ARG A 116 6.69 18.99 -10.81
N GLN A 117 7.04 18.00 -10.01
CA GLN A 117 7.85 18.20 -8.80
C GLN A 117 9.33 17.91 -9.03
N GLY A 118 9.68 17.15 -10.06
CA GLY A 118 11.05 16.75 -10.34
C GLY A 118 11.59 15.65 -9.40
N TYR A 119 10.75 15.07 -8.56
CA TYR A 119 11.08 13.93 -7.69
C TYR A 119 10.67 12.61 -8.35
N LYS A 120 11.33 11.53 -7.94
CA LYS A 120 10.94 10.17 -8.31
C LYS A 120 10.09 9.54 -7.22
N ILE A 121 8.95 8.97 -7.59
CA ILE A 121 8.09 8.23 -6.65
C ILE A 121 8.73 6.87 -6.37
N ALA A 122 8.81 6.51 -5.08
CA ALA A 122 9.39 5.25 -4.60
C ALA A 122 10.81 4.97 -5.11
N CYS A 123 11.63 6.02 -5.25
CA CYS A 123 13.05 5.88 -5.58
C CYS A 123 13.79 5.23 -4.40
N LEU A 124 14.10 3.95 -4.52
CA LEU A 124 14.70 3.17 -3.43
C LEU A 124 16.09 3.67 -3.06
N GLU A 125 16.87 4.10 -4.03
CA GLU A 125 18.22 4.66 -3.83
C GLU A 125 18.17 5.98 -3.05
N GLU A 126 17.21 6.86 -3.38
CA GLU A 126 16.97 8.11 -2.64
C GLU A 126 16.57 7.83 -1.20
N ILE A 127 15.60 6.91 -1.01
CA ILE A 127 15.15 6.51 0.32
C ILE A 127 16.33 5.94 1.13
N ALA A 128 17.13 5.06 0.54
CA ALA A 128 18.28 4.45 1.20
C ALA A 128 19.36 5.48 1.53
N PHE A 129 19.62 6.42 0.62
CA PHE A 129 20.59 7.48 0.83
C PHE A 129 20.14 8.44 1.95
N ASN A 130 18.91 8.88 1.94
CA ASN A 130 18.35 9.77 2.95
C ASN A 130 18.29 9.13 4.35
N ASN A 131 18.17 7.80 4.43
CA ASN A 131 18.24 7.05 5.68
C ASN A 131 19.68 6.67 6.11
N GLY A 132 20.70 7.07 5.35
CA GLY A 132 22.09 6.74 5.65
C GLY A 132 22.46 5.28 5.39
N TRP A 133 21.65 4.53 4.64
CA TRP A 133 21.92 3.14 4.27
C TRP A 133 22.84 3.04 3.04
N LEU A 134 22.95 4.11 2.27
CA LEU A 134 23.89 4.27 1.17
C LEU A 134 24.80 5.47 1.43
N THR A 135 26.07 5.33 1.11
CA THR A 135 27.03 6.42 1.05
C THR A 135 26.95 7.13 -0.30
N GLU A 136 27.49 8.36 -0.38
CA GLU A 136 27.62 9.10 -1.66
C GLU A 136 28.36 8.27 -2.72
N SER A 137 29.48 7.63 -2.35
CA SER A 137 30.26 6.78 -3.27
C SER A 137 29.45 5.60 -3.82
N GLN A 138 28.61 4.98 -2.99
CA GLN A 138 27.71 3.89 -3.42
C GLN A 138 26.63 4.42 -4.36
N LEU A 139 26.02 5.58 -4.04
CA LEU A 139 25.03 6.20 -4.89
C LEU A 139 25.61 6.61 -6.26
N MET A 140 26.83 7.16 -6.27
CA MET A 140 27.56 7.45 -7.52
C MET A 140 27.79 6.20 -8.36
N THR A 141 28.20 5.11 -7.74
CA THR A 141 28.44 3.83 -8.42
C THR A 141 27.15 3.27 -9.02
N LEU A 142 26.04 3.29 -8.27
CA LEU A 142 24.73 2.87 -8.75
C LEU A 142 24.28 3.74 -9.93
N SER A 143 24.36 5.06 -9.81
CA SER A 143 24.02 5.97 -10.89
C SER A 143 24.85 5.74 -12.16
N ALA A 144 26.15 5.51 -12.00
CA ALA A 144 27.06 5.25 -13.14
C ALA A 144 26.79 3.89 -13.81
N SER A 145 26.20 2.92 -13.11
CA SER A 145 25.78 1.64 -13.70
C SER A 145 24.57 1.74 -14.61
N LEU A 146 23.82 2.85 -14.53
CA LEU A 146 22.70 3.15 -15.39
C LEU A 146 23.19 3.77 -16.72
N SER A 147 22.40 3.66 -17.76
CA SER A 147 22.73 4.29 -19.05
C SER A 147 22.96 5.79 -18.89
N ASN A 148 23.97 6.34 -19.55
CA ASN A 148 24.29 7.78 -19.55
C ASN A 148 23.12 8.68 -19.97
N ASN A 149 22.15 8.14 -20.72
CA ASN A 149 20.93 8.83 -21.13
C ASN A 149 19.73 8.54 -20.22
N SER A 150 19.93 7.80 -19.12
CA SER A 150 18.85 7.50 -18.18
C SER A 150 18.48 8.74 -17.38
N SER A 151 17.23 9.18 -17.50
CA SER A 151 16.68 10.25 -16.66
C SER A 151 16.72 9.89 -15.16
N TYR A 152 16.60 8.61 -14.86
CA TYR A 152 16.72 8.10 -13.49
C TYR A 152 18.15 8.22 -12.96
N GLY A 153 19.14 7.82 -13.74
CA GLY A 153 20.56 7.99 -13.38
C GLY A 153 20.94 9.46 -13.18
N GLN A 154 20.47 10.35 -14.06
CA GLN A 154 20.66 11.79 -13.91
C GLN A 154 20.01 12.36 -12.65
N TYR A 155 18.82 11.85 -12.29
CA TYR A 155 18.16 12.21 -11.05
C TYR A 155 19.02 11.87 -9.82
N LEU A 156 19.52 10.63 -9.73
CA LEU A 156 20.38 10.19 -8.62
C LEU A 156 21.66 11.05 -8.52
N MET A 157 22.29 11.37 -9.64
CA MET A 157 23.48 12.24 -9.67
C MET A 157 23.19 13.67 -9.19
N ASN A 158 21.99 14.18 -9.47
CA ASN A 158 21.61 15.53 -9.05
C ASN A 158 21.38 15.64 -7.54
N MET A 159 21.09 14.54 -6.87
CA MET A 159 20.96 14.49 -5.39
C MET A 159 22.28 14.75 -4.67
N LEU A 160 23.41 14.57 -5.36
CA LEU A 160 24.76 14.77 -4.80
C LEU A 160 25.33 16.19 -5.02
N LYS A 161 24.57 17.07 -5.68
CA LYS A 161 24.94 18.45 -5.92
C LYS A 161 24.37 19.39 -4.88
#